data_921ff5a3034b6809114237d2d6db669e
#
_entry.id   921ff5a3034b6809114237d2d6db669e
#
_cell.length_a   1.000
_cell.length_b   1.000
_cell.length_c   1.000
_cell.angle_alpha   90.00
_cell.angle_beta   90.00
_cell.angle_gamma   90.00
#
_symmetry.space_group_name_H-M   'P 1'
#
loop_
_entity.id
_entity.type
_entity.pdbx_description
1 polymer ?
#
loop_
_entity_poly.entity_id
_entity_poly.type
_entity_poly.pdbx_seq_one_letter_code
_entity_poly.pdbx_strand_id
1 'polypeptide(L)'
;MNPNNVWKKNREFYIGVAGTVLEGLFSGSLFMLLYSVMRFLWDGQFDMNRVLVLTGVIAFIFLLRILIYSYGYTKAQIGGAKVSKNIRLFMGDHLKRIPLSRFTQGQTGDYINTITSDVNNYEKILTHKIGDIAKSFALSLMLIVFVMTIYFPAGLILLIADLLLIPGLWLSFRQVAKYGKEKNDICAENVSSIVEYVSGIQTFRAYGVGGLKNKTVIHAMQEFSRISFVYEAKVLPIGAGFGILSWLSCPVVIWTAYGPWAAGTLDTVSYLLICMLPLFCAKLANSIFVDLTSYKNLMISKNKIMAVMKEPEETGSMEPLQAASHEIVFDHVNFSYVPGEPVLKQASFTVPDQKLTAIVGNSGSGKSTILNLIAKYYEVSGGTISIGGRPINHIAAERVLDQISMVDQDVFLFDDTVRENIRHARPDATDAEIEAACREANCDGFIRKMERGYDTPIGENGNLLSGGERQRLSIARAILKNSPILLLDEATASLDIENELAVKQAIANLLKEKKTVVMIAHTLSIVKNADQILVVSDGRITEAGTHEELLAKDGKYAAMWNAEQRLSA
;
A
#
# COMPACT_ATOMS: atom_id res chain seq x y z
N MET A 1 -13.03 -12.26 -3.18
CA MET A 1 -14.07 -11.20 -3.40
C MET A 1 -13.99 -10.75 -4.85
N ASN A 2 -15.10 -10.53 -5.59
CA ASN A 2 -14.98 -10.09 -6.99
C ASN A 2 -14.50 -8.63 -7.03
N PRO A 3 -13.43 -8.28 -7.78
CA PRO A 3 -12.88 -6.91 -7.86
C PRO A 3 -13.93 -5.84 -8.18
N ASN A 4 -14.94 -6.17 -8.98
CA ASN A 4 -16.01 -5.24 -9.35
C ASN A 4 -16.97 -4.90 -8.19
N ASN A 5 -17.11 -5.79 -7.20
CA ASN A 5 -17.98 -5.57 -6.05
C ASN A 5 -17.36 -4.68 -4.98
N VAL A 6 -16.04 -4.57 -4.95
CA VAL A 6 -15.28 -3.77 -3.97
C VAL A 6 -15.60 -2.28 -4.12
N TRP A 7 -15.83 -1.82 -5.35
CA TRP A 7 -16.14 -0.42 -5.70
C TRP A 7 -17.61 -0.06 -5.52
N LYS A 8 -18.48 -1.02 -5.20
CA LYS A 8 -19.93 -0.80 -5.11
C LYS A 8 -20.24 0.12 -3.93
N LYS A 9 -20.85 1.26 -4.27
CA LYS A 9 -21.33 2.21 -3.28
C LYS A 9 -22.54 1.62 -2.55
N ASN A 10 -22.60 1.83 -1.24
CA ASN A 10 -23.66 1.31 -0.38
C ASN A 10 -24.84 2.30 -0.27
N ARG A 11 -25.95 1.84 0.31
CA ARG A 11 -27.16 2.65 0.52
C ARG A 11 -26.87 3.91 1.37
N GLU A 12 -26.00 3.81 2.37
CA GLU A 12 -25.63 4.91 3.25
C GLU A 12 -24.93 6.04 2.50
N PHE A 13 -24.07 5.70 1.53
CA PHE A 13 -23.44 6.68 0.66
C PHE A 13 -24.48 7.49 -0.14
N TYR A 14 -25.46 6.83 -0.75
CA TYR A 14 -26.50 7.54 -1.53
C TYR A 14 -27.40 8.38 -0.64
N ILE A 15 -27.77 7.90 0.55
CA ILE A 15 -28.51 8.69 1.54
C ILE A 15 -27.70 9.92 1.96
N GLY A 16 -26.40 9.76 2.16
CA GLY A 16 -25.49 10.86 2.47
C GLY A 16 -25.47 11.93 1.39
N VAL A 17 -25.27 11.53 0.13
CA VAL A 17 -25.29 12.46 -1.01
C VAL A 17 -26.64 13.15 -1.16
N ALA A 18 -27.75 12.41 -1.03
CA ALA A 18 -29.09 13.00 -1.07
C ALA A 18 -29.29 14.03 0.08
N GLY A 19 -28.80 13.74 1.27
CA GLY A 19 -28.82 14.66 2.40
C GLY A 19 -28.05 15.95 2.13
N THR A 20 -26.86 15.86 1.50
CA THR A 20 -26.07 17.06 1.14
C THR A 20 -26.74 17.89 0.03
N VAL A 21 -27.41 17.25 -0.93
CA VAL A 21 -28.21 17.94 -1.96
C VAL A 21 -29.38 18.69 -1.32
N LEU A 22 -30.14 18.02 -0.45
CA LEU A 22 -31.25 18.65 0.29
C LEU A 22 -30.76 19.84 1.14
N GLU A 23 -29.65 19.69 1.83
CA GLU A 23 -29.05 20.80 2.59
C GLU A 23 -28.68 21.98 1.68
N GLY A 24 -28.13 21.71 0.47
CA GLY A 24 -27.88 22.74 -0.54
C GLY A 24 -29.15 23.51 -0.92
N LEU A 25 -30.26 22.81 -1.21
CA LEU A 25 -31.55 23.40 -1.53
C LEU A 25 -32.11 24.24 -0.35
N PHE A 26 -32.08 23.72 0.87
CA PHE A 26 -32.49 24.49 2.05
C PHE A 26 -31.59 25.71 2.32
N SER A 27 -30.30 25.64 1.98
CA SER A 27 -29.40 26.81 2.03
C SER A 27 -29.83 27.91 1.07
N GLY A 28 -30.27 27.55 -0.13
CA GLY A 28 -30.78 28.49 -1.13
C GLY A 28 -32.12 29.14 -0.73
N SER A 29 -33.02 28.41 -0.05
CA SER A 29 -34.30 28.95 0.40
C SER A 29 -34.16 30.14 1.37
N LEU A 30 -33.03 30.28 2.07
CA LEU A 30 -32.76 31.45 2.91
C LEU A 30 -32.65 32.74 2.10
N PHE A 31 -32.16 32.70 0.87
CA PHE A 31 -32.14 33.87 -0.02
C PHE A 31 -33.56 34.26 -0.47
N MET A 32 -34.47 33.31 -0.69
CA MET A 32 -35.86 33.58 -0.97
C MET A 32 -36.58 34.23 0.21
N LEU A 33 -36.29 33.76 1.43
CA LEU A 33 -36.82 34.34 2.65
C LEU A 33 -36.25 35.76 2.88
N LEU A 34 -34.96 35.98 2.65
CA LEU A 34 -34.36 37.30 2.71
C LEU A 34 -35.04 38.28 1.75
N TYR A 35 -35.32 37.83 0.52
CA TYR A 35 -36.07 38.62 -0.46
C TYR A 35 -37.47 38.98 0.06
N SER A 36 -38.17 38.04 0.63
CA SER A 36 -39.51 38.28 1.20
C SER A 36 -39.48 39.27 2.37
N VAL A 37 -38.47 39.19 3.21
CA VAL A 37 -38.26 40.14 4.32
C VAL A 37 -37.92 41.53 3.80
N MET A 38 -37.03 41.67 2.82
CA MET A 38 -36.64 42.96 2.23
C MET A 38 -37.86 43.61 1.55
N ARG A 39 -38.70 42.85 0.83
CA ARG A 39 -39.91 43.35 0.19
C ARG A 39 -40.90 43.84 1.23
N PHE A 40 -41.14 43.07 2.29
CA PHE A 40 -42.04 43.42 3.38
C PHE A 40 -41.61 44.73 4.07
N LEU A 41 -40.31 44.92 4.33
CA LEU A 41 -39.75 46.12 4.94
C LEU A 41 -39.87 47.35 4.00
N TRP A 42 -39.68 47.14 2.68
CA TRP A 42 -39.76 48.20 1.68
C TRP A 42 -41.19 48.73 1.49
N ASP A 43 -42.19 47.85 1.53
CA ASP A 43 -43.61 48.17 1.35
C ASP A 43 -44.19 48.92 2.60
N GLY A 44 -43.41 49.12 3.64
CA GLY A 44 -43.80 49.89 4.82
C GLY A 44 -44.90 49.26 5.68
N GLN A 45 -45.25 48.03 5.41
CA GLN A 45 -46.30 47.29 6.15
C GLN A 45 -45.70 46.62 7.37
N PHE A 46 -45.38 47.40 8.42
CA PHE A 46 -44.82 46.88 9.64
C PHE A 46 -45.88 46.21 10.50
N ASP A 47 -45.95 44.86 10.46
CA ASP A 47 -46.81 44.03 11.29
C ASP A 47 -45.93 43.07 12.12
N MET A 48 -45.93 43.23 13.45
CA MET A 48 -45.16 42.43 14.39
C MET A 48 -45.48 40.94 14.27
N ASN A 49 -46.73 40.57 13.99
CA ASN A 49 -47.11 39.16 13.82
C ASN A 49 -46.43 38.55 12.60
N ARG A 50 -46.35 39.28 11.48
CA ARG A 50 -45.62 38.79 10.29
C ARG A 50 -44.14 38.68 10.53
N VAL A 51 -43.53 39.60 11.27
CA VAL A 51 -42.09 39.51 11.67
C VAL A 51 -41.86 38.27 12.48
N LEU A 52 -42.70 37.99 13.49
CA LEU A 52 -42.61 36.81 14.31
C LEU A 52 -42.75 35.49 13.51
N VAL A 53 -43.72 35.47 12.57
CA VAL A 53 -43.92 34.29 11.68
C VAL A 53 -42.69 34.08 10.79
N LEU A 54 -42.16 35.13 10.13
CA LEU A 54 -40.98 35.01 9.30
C LEU A 54 -39.77 34.55 10.08
N THR A 55 -39.56 35.12 11.29
CA THR A 55 -38.48 34.71 12.19
C THR A 55 -38.63 33.23 12.60
N GLY A 56 -39.84 32.79 12.92
CA GLY A 56 -40.15 31.39 13.21
C GLY A 56 -39.84 30.45 12.03
N VAL A 57 -40.21 30.85 10.79
CA VAL A 57 -39.91 30.09 9.59
C VAL A 57 -38.39 30.00 9.34
N ILE A 58 -37.66 31.09 9.49
CA ILE A 58 -36.21 31.11 9.35
C ILE A 58 -35.56 30.18 10.39
N ALA A 59 -35.97 30.28 11.66
CA ALA A 59 -35.47 29.44 12.73
C ALA A 59 -35.78 27.94 12.47
N PHE A 60 -36.99 27.63 12.01
CA PHE A 60 -37.38 26.26 11.65
C PHE A 60 -36.54 25.70 10.50
N ILE A 61 -36.35 26.45 9.41
CA ILE A 61 -35.51 26.04 8.29
C ILE A 61 -34.06 25.84 8.75
N PHE A 62 -33.55 26.74 9.60
CA PHE A 62 -32.20 26.60 10.13
C PHE A 62 -32.02 25.32 10.96
N LEU A 63 -32.97 25.01 11.85
CA LEU A 63 -32.96 23.76 12.63
C LEU A 63 -33.07 22.54 11.72
N LEU A 64 -33.97 22.57 10.74
CA LEU A 64 -34.14 21.49 9.77
C LEU A 64 -32.84 21.25 8.95
N ARG A 65 -32.16 22.32 8.54
CA ARG A 65 -30.84 22.23 7.88
C ARG A 65 -29.82 21.54 8.75
N ILE A 66 -29.70 21.89 10.04
CA ILE A 66 -28.76 21.26 10.96
C ILE A 66 -29.02 19.76 11.05
N LEU A 67 -30.28 19.34 11.17
CA LEU A 67 -30.66 17.94 11.25
C LEU A 67 -30.33 17.18 9.96
N ILE A 68 -30.71 17.74 8.82
CA ILE A 68 -30.46 17.15 7.49
C ILE A 68 -28.94 17.05 7.23
N TYR A 69 -28.21 18.13 7.52
CA TYR A 69 -26.76 18.16 7.35
C TYR A 69 -26.07 17.12 8.25
N SER A 70 -26.38 17.10 9.54
CA SER A 70 -25.79 16.17 10.50
C SER A 70 -26.06 14.71 10.10
N TYR A 71 -27.31 14.41 9.75
CA TYR A 71 -27.67 13.03 9.34
C TYR A 71 -27.05 12.66 7.98
N GLY A 72 -27.16 13.53 6.97
CA GLY A 72 -26.60 13.29 5.64
C GLY A 72 -25.09 13.17 5.65
N TYR A 73 -24.40 14.09 6.34
CA TYR A 73 -22.96 14.09 6.48
C TYR A 73 -22.47 12.80 7.18
N THR A 74 -23.08 12.43 8.30
CA THR A 74 -22.72 11.19 9.01
C THR A 74 -22.90 9.95 8.13
N LYS A 75 -24.01 9.89 7.37
CA LYS A 75 -24.25 8.77 6.44
C LYS A 75 -23.25 8.75 5.28
N ALA A 76 -22.85 9.90 4.74
CA ALA A 76 -21.80 9.98 3.72
C ALA A 76 -20.45 9.47 4.24
N GLN A 77 -20.06 9.87 5.48
CA GLN A 77 -18.82 9.42 6.13
C GLN A 77 -18.82 7.90 6.32
N ILE A 78 -19.88 7.35 6.93
CA ILE A 78 -20.02 5.89 7.13
C ILE A 78 -20.01 5.16 5.80
N GLY A 79 -20.72 5.68 4.80
CA GLY A 79 -20.81 5.07 3.48
C GLY A 79 -19.46 5.03 2.75
N GLY A 80 -18.71 6.11 2.77
CA GLY A 80 -17.36 6.19 2.20
C GLY A 80 -16.35 5.31 2.92
N ALA A 81 -16.34 5.34 4.25
CA ALA A 81 -15.46 4.51 5.08
C ALA A 81 -15.69 3.00 4.87
N LYS A 82 -16.95 2.55 4.69
CA LYS A 82 -17.25 1.15 4.36
C LYS A 82 -16.67 0.73 3.02
N VAL A 83 -16.74 1.57 1.99
CA VAL A 83 -16.12 1.27 0.69
C VAL A 83 -14.60 1.20 0.83
N SER A 84 -13.99 2.15 1.53
CA SER A 84 -12.56 2.16 1.80
C SER A 84 -12.10 0.92 2.57
N LYS A 85 -12.85 0.50 3.60
CA LYS A 85 -12.59 -0.75 4.34
C LYS A 85 -12.59 -1.95 3.39
N ASN A 86 -13.58 -2.06 2.49
CA ASN A 86 -13.67 -3.17 1.54
C ASN A 86 -12.48 -3.19 0.58
N ILE A 87 -12.02 -2.01 0.13
CA ILE A 87 -10.82 -1.88 -0.72
C ILE A 87 -9.60 -2.39 0.04
N ARG A 88 -9.38 -1.93 1.29
CA ARG A 88 -8.22 -2.36 2.10
C ARG A 88 -8.23 -3.86 2.36
N LEU A 89 -9.38 -4.44 2.73
CA LEU A 89 -9.51 -5.87 2.96
C LEU A 89 -9.24 -6.68 1.68
N PHE A 90 -9.78 -6.24 0.54
CA PHE A 90 -9.51 -6.88 -0.74
C PHE A 90 -8.03 -6.81 -1.10
N MET A 91 -7.40 -5.62 -0.98
CA MET A 91 -5.98 -5.44 -1.30
C MET A 91 -5.09 -6.29 -0.38
N GLY A 92 -5.39 -6.37 0.92
CA GLY A 92 -4.65 -7.23 1.85
C GLY A 92 -4.71 -8.70 1.46
N ASP A 93 -5.90 -9.19 1.09
CA ASP A 93 -6.08 -10.57 0.60
C ASP A 93 -5.43 -10.80 -0.78
N HIS A 94 -5.48 -9.80 -1.67
CA HIS A 94 -4.87 -9.87 -2.99
C HIS A 94 -3.34 -9.86 -2.93
N LEU A 95 -2.74 -8.98 -2.08
CA LEU A 95 -1.29 -8.94 -1.89
C LEU A 95 -0.71 -10.28 -1.42
N LYS A 96 -1.46 -11.02 -0.58
CA LYS A 96 -1.07 -12.35 -0.14
C LYS A 96 -0.91 -13.34 -1.30
N ARG A 97 -1.59 -13.10 -2.44
CA ARG A 97 -1.60 -13.97 -3.62
C ARG A 97 -0.74 -13.48 -4.78
N ILE A 98 -0.17 -12.29 -4.67
CA ILE A 98 0.78 -11.79 -5.66
C ILE A 98 2.10 -12.54 -5.49
N PRO A 99 2.78 -12.94 -6.60
CA PRO A 99 4.07 -13.62 -6.53
C PRO A 99 5.11 -12.85 -5.72
N LEU A 100 5.81 -13.53 -4.82
CA LEU A 100 6.85 -12.94 -3.96
C LEU A 100 7.94 -12.22 -4.74
N SER A 101 8.20 -12.63 -5.98
CA SER A 101 9.13 -11.97 -6.90
C SER A 101 8.82 -10.48 -7.12
N ARG A 102 7.56 -10.05 -6.95
CA ARG A 102 7.17 -8.64 -7.08
C ARG A 102 7.62 -7.80 -5.89
N PHE A 103 7.68 -8.37 -4.69
CA PHE A 103 8.09 -7.65 -3.48
C PHE A 103 9.60 -7.43 -3.39
N THR A 104 10.39 -8.30 -4.00
CA THR A 104 11.87 -8.21 -3.98
C THR A 104 12.44 -7.22 -4.99
N GLN A 105 11.66 -6.77 -5.97
CA GLN A 105 12.10 -5.81 -7.01
C GLN A 105 11.91 -4.32 -6.63
N GLY A 106 11.86 -4.00 -5.33
CA GLY A 106 11.76 -2.60 -4.86
C GLY A 106 10.35 -2.00 -4.89
N GLN A 107 9.32 -2.80 -5.18
CA GLN A 107 7.92 -2.32 -5.28
C GLN A 107 7.17 -2.28 -3.94
N THR A 108 7.76 -2.77 -2.86
CA THR A 108 7.10 -2.83 -1.55
C THR A 108 6.61 -1.46 -1.07
N GLY A 109 7.41 -0.42 -1.27
CA GLY A 109 7.03 0.96 -0.93
C GLY A 109 5.80 1.46 -1.70
N ASP A 110 5.66 1.09 -2.97
CA ASP A 110 4.51 1.46 -3.80
C ASP A 110 3.22 0.78 -3.31
N TYR A 111 3.29 -0.50 -2.93
CA TYR A 111 2.14 -1.21 -2.34
C TYR A 111 1.70 -0.58 -1.02
N ILE A 112 2.65 -0.28 -0.12
CA ILE A 112 2.37 0.39 1.16
C ILE A 112 1.71 1.75 0.91
N ASN A 113 2.29 2.58 0.01
CA ASN A 113 1.73 3.89 -0.32
C ASN A 113 0.32 3.77 -0.94
N THR A 114 0.09 2.78 -1.80
CA THR A 114 -1.21 2.57 -2.42
C THR A 114 -2.27 2.19 -1.39
N ILE A 115 -1.97 1.25 -0.47
CA ILE A 115 -2.94 0.82 0.56
C ILE A 115 -3.22 1.92 1.59
N THR A 116 -2.23 2.73 1.92
CA THR A 116 -2.36 3.80 2.92
C THR A 116 -2.85 5.11 2.29
N SER A 117 -2.00 5.76 1.50
CA SER A 117 -2.23 7.11 0.98
C SER A 117 -3.27 7.14 -0.13
N ASP A 118 -3.17 6.25 -1.13
CA ASP A 118 -4.09 6.29 -2.27
C ASP A 118 -5.49 5.85 -1.88
N VAL A 119 -5.65 4.85 -1.01
CA VAL A 119 -6.96 4.47 -0.48
C VAL A 119 -7.56 5.60 0.36
N ASN A 120 -6.78 6.31 1.19
CA ASN A 120 -7.24 7.49 1.92
C ASN A 120 -7.69 8.62 0.98
N ASN A 121 -6.96 8.87 -0.10
CA ASN A 121 -7.33 9.86 -1.09
C ASN A 121 -8.66 9.51 -1.77
N TYR A 122 -8.87 8.24 -2.11
CA TYR A 122 -10.14 7.78 -2.67
C TYR A 122 -11.28 7.86 -1.65
N GLU A 123 -11.02 7.55 -0.38
CA GLU A 123 -11.99 7.72 0.72
C GLU A 123 -12.45 9.19 0.82
N LYS A 124 -11.53 10.17 0.76
CA LYS A 124 -11.85 11.60 0.77
C LYS A 124 -12.78 12.01 -0.39
N ILE A 125 -12.68 11.36 -1.55
CA ILE A 125 -13.61 11.58 -2.65
C ILE A 125 -15.02 11.19 -2.23
N LEU A 126 -15.18 10.03 -1.63
CA LEU A 126 -16.49 9.47 -1.27
C LEU A 126 -17.11 10.19 -0.06
N THR A 127 -16.30 10.52 0.93
CA THR A 127 -16.77 11.11 2.20
C THR A 127 -17.04 12.61 2.11
N HIS A 128 -16.26 13.34 1.31
CA HIS A 128 -16.36 14.81 1.25
C HIS A 128 -16.65 15.31 -0.16
N LYS A 129 -15.76 15.05 -1.13
CA LYS A 129 -15.80 15.76 -2.42
C LYS A 129 -17.09 15.56 -3.21
N ILE A 130 -17.64 14.36 -3.26
CA ILE A 130 -18.90 14.09 -4.00
C ILE A 130 -20.07 14.84 -3.34
N GLY A 131 -20.14 14.86 -2.01
CA GLY A 131 -21.16 15.58 -1.26
C GLY A 131 -21.06 17.09 -1.47
N ASP A 132 -19.85 17.67 -1.36
CA ASP A 132 -19.61 19.10 -1.53
C ASP A 132 -19.95 19.59 -2.95
N ILE A 133 -19.52 18.82 -3.97
CA ILE A 133 -19.85 19.10 -5.37
C ILE A 133 -21.37 19.05 -5.58
N ALA A 134 -22.03 17.98 -5.12
CA ALA A 134 -23.47 17.82 -5.28
C ALA A 134 -24.27 18.93 -4.59
N LYS A 135 -23.87 19.32 -3.38
CA LYS A 135 -24.44 20.44 -2.63
C LYS A 135 -24.27 21.77 -3.38
N SER A 136 -23.05 22.08 -3.84
CA SER A 136 -22.75 23.32 -4.53
C SER A 136 -23.50 23.44 -5.85
N PHE A 137 -23.64 22.35 -6.61
CA PHE A 137 -24.45 22.31 -7.82
C PHE A 137 -25.94 22.55 -7.52
N ALA A 138 -26.49 21.87 -6.52
CA ALA A 138 -27.90 22.03 -6.13
C ALA A 138 -28.21 23.48 -5.72
N LEU A 139 -27.30 24.08 -4.92
CA LEU A 139 -27.42 25.46 -4.47
C LEU A 139 -27.30 26.46 -5.63
N SER A 140 -26.31 26.30 -6.53
CA SER A 140 -26.12 27.18 -7.69
C SER A 140 -27.34 27.13 -8.62
N LEU A 141 -27.81 25.92 -8.96
CA LEU A 141 -28.98 25.75 -9.81
C LEU A 141 -30.24 26.42 -9.20
N MET A 142 -30.46 26.22 -7.89
CA MET A 142 -31.61 26.83 -7.19
C MET A 142 -31.53 28.35 -7.21
N LEU A 143 -30.38 28.95 -6.98
CA LEU A 143 -30.20 30.41 -7.01
C LEU A 143 -30.39 30.96 -8.42
N ILE A 144 -29.88 30.30 -9.45
CA ILE A 144 -30.10 30.71 -10.86
C ILE A 144 -31.58 30.66 -11.21
N VAL A 145 -32.29 29.58 -10.87
CA VAL A 145 -33.73 29.47 -11.09
C VAL A 145 -34.48 30.55 -10.32
N PHE A 146 -34.10 30.82 -9.08
CA PHE A 146 -34.71 31.89 -8.29
C PHE A 146 -34.50 33.27 -8.92
N VAL A 147 -33.29 33.59 -9.40
CA VAL A 147 -33.05 34.85 -10.14
C VAL A 147 -33.87 34.91 -11.41
N MET A 148 -34.05 33.80 -12.14
CA MET A 148 -34.93 33.72 -13.34
C MET A 148 -36.39 34.06 -13.02
N THR A 149 -36.90 33.69 -11.85
CA THR A 149 -38.27 34.01 -11.44
C THR A 149 -38.47 35.50 -11.15
N ILE A 150 -37.42 36.21 -10.75
CA ILE A 150 -37.46 37.66 -10.48
C ILE A 150 -37.22 38.45 -11.77
N TYR A 151 -36.14 38.13 -12.49
CA TYR A 151 -35.79 38.76 -13.77
C TYR A 151 -35.08 37.73 -14.67
N PHE A 152 -35.82 37.21 -15.64
CA PHE A 152 -35.37 36.11 -16.49
C PHE A 152 -34.02 36.35 -17.18
N PRO A 153 -33.72 37.55 -17.77
CA PRO A 153 -32.45 37.79 -18.43
C PRO A 153 -31.25 37.68 -17.48
N ALA A 154 -31.40 38.12 -16.22
CA ALA A 154 -30.30 38.02 -15.22
C ALA A 154 -29.98 36.57 -14.90
N GLY A 155 -30.98 35.71 -14.69
CA GLY A 155 -30.78 34.30 -14.45
C GLY A 155 -30.18 33.58 -15.66
N LEU A 156 -30.56 33.97 -16.88
CA LEU A 156 -29.97 33.43 -18.11
C LEU A 156 -28.48 33.80 -18.24
N ILE A 157 -28.10 35.02 -17.90
CA ILE A 157 -26.68 35.45 -17.86
C ILE A 157 -25.88 34.61 -16.88
N LEU A 158 -26.40 34.35 -15.68
CA LEU A 158 -25.74 33.52 -14.68
C LEU A 158 -25.58 32.07 -15.17
N LEU A 159 -26.61 31.51 -15.81
CA LEU A 159 -26.54 30.18 -16.38
C LEU A 159 -25.48 30.09 -17.49
N ILE A 160 -25.40 31.08 -18.37
CA ILE A 160 -24.37 31.16 -19.41
C ILE A 160 -22.98 31.29 -18.77
N ALA A 161 -22.84 32.11 -17.72
CA ALA A 161 -21.56 32.24 -17.01
C ALA A 161 -21.12 30.90 -16.42
N ASP A 162 -22.01 30.11 -15.80
CA ASP A 162 -21.69 28.78 -15.28
C ASP A 162 -21.35 27.80 -16.41
N LEU A 163 -22.03 27.84 -17.54
CA LEU A 163 -21.74 26.99 -18.71
C LEU A 163 -20.38 27.31 -19.34
N LEU A 164 -19.95 28.58 -19.31
CA LEU A 164 -18.64 29.00 -19.78
C LEU A 164 -17.48 28.45 -18.91
N LEU A 165 -17.75 27.92 -17.71
CA LEU A 165 -16.76 27.22 -16.91
C LEU A 165 -16.37 25.85 -17.52
N ILE A 166 -17.22 25.22 -18.34
CA ILE A 166 -16.99 23.86 -18.87
C ILE A 166 -15.68 23.77 -19.67
N PRO A 167 -15.38 24.65 -20.63
CA PRO A 167 -14.09 24.63 -21.36
C PRO A 167 -12.89 24.73 -20.42
N GLY A 168 -12.99 25.52 -19.37
CA GLY A 168 -11.92 25.64 -18.39
C GLY A 168 -11.74 24.43 -17.51
N LEU A 169 -12.83 23.80 -17.11
CA LEU A 169 -12.73 22.53 -16.42
C LEU A 169 -12.05 21.47 -17.30
N TRP A 170 -12.39 21.42 -18.58
CA TRP A 170 -11.73 20.51 -19.52
C TRP A 170 -10.22 20.79 -19.61
N LEU A 171 -9.83 22.07 -19.74
CA LEU A 171 -8.42 22.46 -19.78
C LEU A 171 -7.70 22.14 -18.45
N SER A 172 -8.32 22.47 -17.31
CA SER A 172 -7.82 22.15 -15.98
C SER A 172 -7.63 20.64 -15.81
N PHE A 173 -8.61 19.81 -16.20
CA PHE A 173 -8.51 18.36 -16.13
C PHE A 173 -7.38 17.79 -16.98
N ARG A 174 -7.12 18.37 -18.14
CA ARG A 174 -5.97 17.99 -18.99
C ARG A 174 -4.64 18.30 -18.31
N GLN A 175 -4.52 19.47 -17.70
CA GLN A 175 -3.30 19.86 -16.97
C GLN A 175 -3.10 19.02 -15.72
N VAL A 176 -4.16 18.78 -14.94
CA VAL A 176 -4.12 17.91 -13.76
C VAL A 176 -3.73 16.48 -14.14
N ALA A 177 -4.27 15.93 -15.24
CA ALA A 177 -3.92 14.59 -15.69
C ALA A 177 -2.44 14.46 -16.07
N LYS A 178 -1.85 15.51 -16.68
CA LYS A 178 -0.44 15.54 -17.08
C LYS A 178 0.48 15.79 -15.88
N TYR A 179 0.39 16.98 -15.29
CA TYR A 179 1.32 17.43 -14.27
C TYR A 179 1.04 16.83 -12.89
N GLY A 180 -0.22 16.45 -12.60
CA GLY A 180 -0.58 15.76 -11.37
C GLY A 180 -0.02 14.34 -11.31
N LYS A 181 0.00 13.62 -12.44
CA LYS A 181 0.66 12.32 -12.53
C LYS A 181 2.17 12.46 -12.30
N GLU A 182 2.83 13.36 -13.05
CA GLU A 182 4.27 13.62 -12.92
C GLU A 182 4.66 14.02 -11.49
N LYS A 183 3.87 14.91 -10.84
CA LYS A 183 4.07 15.29 -9.43
C LYS A 183 3.95 14.10 -8.48
N ASN A 184 2.99 13.21 -8.71
CA ASN A 184 2.80 12.03 -7.84
C ASN A 184 3.92 11.00 -8.02
N ASP A 185 4.45 10.84 -9.23
CA ASP A 185 5.55 9.92 -9.51
C ASP A 185 6.85 10.44 -8.87
N ILE A 186 7.19 11.73 -9.05
CA ILE A 186 8.34 12.37 -8.38
C ILE A 186 8.17 12.39 -6.85
N CYS A 187 6.93 12.53 -6.34
CA CYS A 187 6.66 12.42 -4.90
C CYS A 187 7.03 11.03 -4.36
N ALA A 188 6.71 9.97 -5.08
CA ALA A 188 7.06 8.60 -4.69
C ALA A 188 8.58 8.40 -4.66
N GLU A 189 9.31 8.88 -5.68
CA GLU A 189 10.79 8.85 -5.71
C GLU A 189 11.40 9.65 -4.54
N ASN A 190 10.84 10.83 -4.23
CA ASN A 190 11.28 11.64 -3.10
C ASN A 190 11.08 10.93 -1.76
N VAL A 191 9.92 10.27 -1.56
CA VAL A 191 9.65 9.46 -0.36
C VAL A 191 10.64 8.31 -0.26
N SER A 192 10.91 7.60 -1.35
CA SER A 192 11.91 6.51 -1.38
C SER A 192 13.30 7.01 -0.97
N SER A 193 13.74 8.15 -1.51
CA SER A 193 15.04 8.77 -1.17
C SER A 193 15.11 9.20 0.31
N ILE A 194 14.00 9.68 0.88
CA ILE A 194 13.92 10.03 2.31
C ILE A 194 13.99 8.77 3.17
N VAL A 195 13.29 7.70 2.82
CA VAL A 195 13.34 6.42 3.54
C VAL A 195 14.76 5.86 3.54
N GLU A 196 15.42 5.83 2.38
CA GLU A 196 16.83 5.42 2.27
C GLU A 196 17.74 6.26 3.16
N TYR A 197 17.58 7.58 3.15
CA TYR A 197 18.36 8.49 3.99
C TYR A 197 18.16 8.23 5.48
N VAL A 198 16.90 8.05 5.92
CA VAL A 198 16.59 7.80 7.34
C VAL A 198 17.10 6.42 7.76
N SER A 199 16.93 5.40 6.94
CA SER A 199 17.45 4.05 7.20
C SER A 199 18.99 4.02 7.28
N GLY A 200 19.66 4.80 6.41
CA GLY A 200 21.12 4.92 6.36
C GLY A 200 21.70 6.03 7.24
N ILE A 201 20.93 6.66 8.14
CA ILE A 201 21.34 7.88 8.86
C ILE A 201 22.62 7.71 9.67
N GLN A 202 22.84 6.52 10.25
CA GLN A 202 24.05 6.22 11.01
C GLN A 202 25.29 6.25 10.11
N THR A 203 25.20 5.64 8.94
CA THR A 203 26.26 5.63 7.93
C THR A 203 26.55 7.05 7.44
N PHE A 204 25.50 7.82 7.07
CA PHE A 204 25.68 9.21 6.64
C PHE A 204 26.32 10.09 7.71
N ARG A 205 25.99 9.88 8.99
CA ARG A 205 26.62 10.58 10.12
C ARG A 205 28.09 10.18 10.30
N ALA A 206 28.39 8.88 10.22
CA ALA A 206 29.75 8.38 10.37
C ALA A 206 30.71 8.98 9.32
N TYR A 207 30.24 9.14 8.08
CA TYR A 207 31.02 9.74 7.00
C TYR A 207 30.89 11.27 6.87
N GLY A 208 30.12 11.93 7.75
CA GLY A 208 29.94 13.38 7.74
C GLY A 208 29.22 13.93 6.50
N VAL A 209 28.45 13.10 5.80
CA VAL A 209 27.70 13.45 4.58
C VAL A 209 26.18 13.54 4.81
N GLY A 210 25.77 13.77 6.05
CA GLY A 210 24.38 13.96 6.44
C GLY A 210 23.85 15.38 6.16
N GLY A 211 22.53 15.54 6.19
CA GLY A 211 21.84 16.82 6.00
C GLY A 211 22.11 17.44 4.63
N LEU A 212 22.44 18.72 4.61
CA LEU A 212 22.67 19.48 3.37
C LEU A 212 23.83 18.96 2.50
N LYS A 213 24.67 18.10 3.04
CA LYS A 213 25.77 17.46 2.26
C LYS A 213 25.30 16.24 1.47
N ASN A 214 24.14 15.68 1.78
CA ASN A 214 23.56 14.57 1.02
C ASN A 214 22.90 15.09 -0.27
N LYS A 215 23.66 15.07 -1.35
CA LYS A 215 23.24 15.60 -2.65
C LYS A 215 22.01 14.88 -3.22
N THR A 216 21.88 13.57 -3.00
CA THR A 216 20.79 12.75 -3.54
C THR A 216 19.46 13.17 -2.93
N VAL A 217 19.36 13.23 -1.61
CA VAL A 217 18.13 13.64 -0.91
C VAL A 217 17.78 15.09 -1.21
N ILE A 218 18.79 15.99 -1.21
CA ILE A 218 18.57 17.41 -1.55
C ILE A 218 18.04 17.55 -2.97
N HIS A 219 18.62 16.84 -3.94
CA HIS A 219 18.14 16.84 -5.32
C HIS A 219 16.70 16.33 -5.43
N ALA A 220 16.37 15.20 -4.78
CA ALA A 220 15.01 14.65 -4.75
C ALA A 220 14.00 15.66 -4.17
N MET A 221 14.35 16.34 -3.06
CA MET A 221 13.51 17.38 -2.46
C MET A 221 13.36 18.61 -3.38
N GLN A 222 14.43 19.04 -4.04
CA GLN A 222 14.39 20.15 -4.99
C GLN A 222 13.53 19.82 -6.21
N GLU A 223 13.65 18.62 -6.77
CA GLU A 223 12.83 18.17 -7.90
C GLU A 223 11.35 18.09 -7.51
N PHE A 224 11.03 17.55 -6.32
CA PHE A 224 9.65 17.55 -5.84
C PHE A 224 9.11 18.98 -5.63
N SER A 225 9.92 19.88 -5.11
CA SER A 225 9.54 21.29 -4.98
C SER A 225 9.32 21.95 -6.35
N ARG A 226 10.22 21.70 -7.31
CA ARG A 226 10.14 22.21 -8.68
C ARG A 226 8.86 21.74 -9.38
N ILE A 227 8.58 20.44 -9.36
CA ILE A 227 7.38 19.90 -10.03
C ILE A 227 6.09 20.36 -9.32
N SER A 228 6.12 20.54 -7.99
CA SER A 228 5.01 21.09 -7.24
C SER A 228 4.72 22.54 -7.68
N PHE A 229 5.76 23.36 -7.82
CA PHE A 229 5.61 24.72 -8.36
C PHE A 229 5.09 24.72 -9.80
N VAL A 230 5.62 23.84 -10.67
CA VAL A 230 5.16 23.72 -12.07
C VAL A 230 3.69 23.30 -12.12
N TYR A 231 3.28 22.35 -11.27
CA TYR A 231 1.88 21.92 -11.17
C TYR A 231 0.97 23.10 -10.80
N GLU A 232 1.31 23.84 -9.73
CA GLU A 232 0.52 24.99 -9.29
C GLU A 232 0.52 26.09 -10.37
N ALA A 233 1.67 26.41 -10.97
CA ALA A 233 1.78 27.42 -12.02
C ALA A 233 1.00 27.08 -13.31
N LYS A 234 0.72 25.79 -13.57
CA LYS A 234 -0.06 25.37 -14.73
C LYS A 234 -1.56 25.19 -14.45
N VAL A 235 -1.93 24.89 -13.21
CA VAL A 235 -3.33 24.62 -12.80
C VAL A 235 -4.01 25.87 -12.22
N LEU A 236 -3.33 26.60 -11.32
CA LEU A 236 -3.91 27.77 -10.63
C LEU A 236 -4.36 28.89 -11.58
N PRO A 237 -3.58 29.31 -12.61
CA PRO A 237 -4.00 30.41 -13.49
C PRO A 237 -5.29 30.12 -14.25
N ILE A 238 -5.55 28.84 -14.56
CA ILE A 238 -6.81 28.43 -15.20
C ILE A 238 -7.98 28.70 -14.25
N GLY A 239 -7.87 28.29 -12.98
CA GLY A 239 -8.89 28.55 -11.95
C GLY A 239 -9.08 30.04 -11.70
N ALA A 240 -7.98 30.80 -11.60
CA ALA A 240 -8.04 32.25 -11.41
C ALA A 240 -8.71 32.96 -12.61
N GLY A 241 -8.36 32.58 -13.84
CA GLY A 241 -8.99 33.12 -15.05
C GLY A 241 -10.49 32.85 -15.12
N PHE A 242 -10.91 31.65 -14.73
CA PHE A 242 -12.33 31.31 -14.64
C PHE A 242 -13.04 32.00 -13.48
N GLY A 243 -12.37 32.18 -12.34
CA GLY A 243 -12.90 33.01 -11.26
C GLY A 243 -13.20 34.42 -11.75
N ILE A 244 -12.26 35.07 -12.43
CA ILE A 244 -12.43 36.41 -13.01
C ILE A 244 -13.61 36.41 -14.00
N LEU A 245 -13.69 35.44 -14.90
CA LEU A 245 -14.77 35.33 -15.89
C LEU A 245 -16.14 35.18 -15.20
N SER A 246 -16.24 34.39 -14.15
CA SER A 246 -17.47 34.23 -13.36
C SER A 246 -17.90 35.55 -12.69
N TRP A 247 -16.94 36.32 -12.16
CA TRP A 247 -17.20 37.64 -11.55
C TRP A 247 -17.67 38.68 -12.58
N LEU A 248 -17.29 38.56 -13.87
CA LEU A 248 -17.79 39.44 -14.91
C LEU A 248 -19.31 39.33 -15.14
N SER A 249 -19.95 38.25 -14.70
CA SER A 249 -21.39 38.14 -14.70
C SER A 249 -22.08 39.25 -13.89
N CYS A 250 -21.44 39.74 -12.78
CA CYS A 250 -22.00 40.78 -11.91
C CYS A 250 -22.27 42.09 -12.65
N PRO A 251 -21.24 42.77 -13.25
CA PRO A 251 -21.50 44.04 -13.95
C PRO A 251 -22.43 43.90 -15.13
N VAL A 252 -22.44 42.73 -15.84
CA VAL A 252 -23.35 42.47 -16.94
C VAL A 252 -24.78 42.36 -16.46
N VAL A 253 -25.06 41.67 -15.34
CA VAL A 253 -26.39 41.57 -14.74
C VAL A 253 -26.87 42.94 -14.23
N ILE A 254 -26.02 43.72 -13.54
CA ILE A 254 -26.32 45.05 -13.05
C ILE A 254 -26.71 45.95 -14.22
N TRP A 255 -25.91 45.95 -15.30
CA TRP A 255 -26.17 46.77 -16.49
C TRP A 255 -27.47 46.41 -17.18
N THR A 256 -27.74 45.12 -17.36
CA THR A 256 -28.97 44.64 -18.04
C THR A 256 -30.24 44.87 -17.22
N ALA A 257 -30.15 44.83 -15.88
CA ALA A 257 -31.28 45.08 -14.98
C ALA A 257 -31.54 46.56 -14.74
N TYR A 258 -30.58 47.45 -15.02
CA TYR A 258 -30.73 48.90 -14.82
C TYR A 258 -31.87 49.55 -15.64
N GLY A 259 -31.97 49.22 -16.93
CA GLY A 259 -33.02 49.76 -17.82
C GLY A 259 -34.41 49.45 -17.31
N PRO A 260 -34.79 48.21 -17.06
CA PRO A 260 -36.09 47.84 -16.49
C PRO A 260 -36.37 48.49 -15.12
N TRP A 261 -35.36 48.61 -14.26
CA TRP A 261 -35.51 49.32 -12.99
C TRP A 261 -35.79 50.83 -13.19
N ALA A 262 -34.99 51.49 -14.03
CA ALA A 262 -35.18 52.91 -14.33
C ALA A 262 -36.55 53.20 -15.04
N ALA A 263 -37.07 52.23 -15.81
CA ALA A 263 -38.39 52.30 -16.42
C ALA A 263 -39.55 51.94 -15.47
N GLY A 264 -39.26 51.55 -14.21
CA GLY A 264 -40.26 51.19 -13.20
C GLY A 264 -40.91 49.81 -13.41
N THR A 265 -40.44 49.01 -14.37
CA THR A 265 -40.92 47.64 -14.62
C THR A 265 -40.31 46.59 -13.67
N LEU A 266 -39.19 46.92 -13.05
CA LEU A 266 -38.54 46.14 -12.01
C LEU A 266 -38.47 46.93 -10.72
N ASP A 267 -39.01 46.41 -9.62
CA ASP A 267 -39.02 47.07 -8.32
C ASP A 267 -37.62 47.17 -7.72
N THR A 268 -37.41 48.12 -6.86
CA THR A 268 -36.08 48.44 -6.27
C THR A 268 -35.52 47.29 -5.43
N VAL A 269 -36.38 46.58 -4.70
CA VAL A 269 -35.95 45.41 -3.88
C VAL A 269 -35.44 44.30 -4.77
N SER A 270 -36.14 43.99 -5.84
CA SER A 270 -35.71 43.00 -6.85
C SER A 270 -34.42 43.41 -7.51
N TYR A 271 -34.24 44.67 -7.88
CA TYR A 271 -33.01 45.19 -8.47
C TYR A 271 -31.82 45.03 -7.52
N LEU A 272 -31.95 45.42 -6.24
CA LEU A 272 -30.91 45.28 -5.24
C LEU A 272 -30.52 43.84 -5.05
N LEU A 273 -31.49 42.92 -4.95
CA LEU A 273 -31.21 41.50 -4.81
C LEU A 273 -30.48 40.93 -6.04
N ILE A 274 -30.92 41.27 -7.24
CA ILE A 274 -30.31 40.89 -8.51
C ILE A 274 -28.87 41.40 -8.62
N CYS A 275 -28.56 42.56 -8.06
CA CYS A 275 -27.18 43.06 -7.99
C CYS A 275 -26.28 42.28 -7.01
N MET A 276 -26.84 41.69 -5.95
CA MET A 276 -26.08 40.99 -4.91
C MET A 276 -25.89 39.49 -5.22
N LEU A 277 -26.91 38.82 -5.76
CA LEU A 277 -26.87 37.36 -5.97
C LEU A 277 -25.78 36.88 -6.92
N PRO A 278 -25.41 37.60 -8.00
CA PRO A 278 -24.30 37.19 -8.87
C PRO A 278 -22.98 37.01 -8.14
N LEU A 279 -22.73 37.78 -7.06
CA LEU A 279 -21.52 37.63 -6.23
C LEU A 279 -21.47 36.24 -5.55
N PHE A 280 -22.61 35.76 -5.05
CA PHE A 280 -22.74 34.45 -4.46
C PHE A 280 -22.63 33.34 -5.51
N CYS A 281 -23.28 33.51 -6.67
CA CYS A 281 -23.19 32.55 -7.78
C CYS A 281 -21.75 32.42 -8.28
N ALA A 282 -21.03 33.54 -8.46
CA ALA A 282 -19.62 33.51 -8.86
C ALA A 282 -18.73 32.80 -7.85
N LYS A 283 -18.97 33.01 -6.55
CA LYS A 283 -18.26 32.29 -5.48
C LYS A 283 -18.54 30.78 -5.52
N LEU A 284 -19.80 30.38 -5.74
CA LEU A 284 -20.20 28.97 -5.87
C LEU A 284 -19.58 28.33 -7.12
N ALA A 285 -19.61 29.01 -8.24
CA ALA A 285 -19.01 28.57 -9.49
C ALA A 285 -17.51 28.29 -9.33
N ASN A 286 -16.80 29.21 -8.65
CA ASN A 286 -15.39 29.03 -8.33
C ASN A 286 -15.16 27.85 -7.37
N SER A 287 -16.00 27.66 -6.34
CA SER A 287 -15.93 26.51 -5.43
C SER A 287 -16.14 25.20 -6.19
N ILE A 288 -17.14 25.13 -7.08
CA ILE A 288 -17.40 23.95 -7.93
C ILE A 288 -16.18 23.64 -8.81
N PHE A 289 -15.56 24.66 -9.41
CA PHE A 289 -14.37 24.49 -10.23
C PHE A 289 -13.20 23.89 -9.43
N VAL A 290 -12.92 24.43 -8.24
CA VAL A 290 -11.85 23.96 -7.35
C VAL A 290 -12.13 22.52 -6.89
N ASP A 291 -13.37 22.21 -6.51
CA ASP A 291 -13.76 20.89 -6.03
C ASP A 291 -13.70 19.83 -7.14
N LEU A 292 -14.15 20.16 -8.36
CA LEU A 292 -14.03 19.27 -9.51
C LEU A 292 -12.57 19.04 -9.93
N THR A 293 -11.73 20.07 -9.87
CA THR A 293 -10.29 19.96 -10.14
C THR A 293 -9.62 19.07 -9.10
N SER A 294 -9.93 19.27 -7.83
CA SER A 294 -9.46 18.43 -6.72
C SER A 294 -9.95 16.98 -6.86
N TYR A 295 -11.22 16.77 -7.20
CA TYR A 295 -11.77 15.45 -7.48
C TYR A 295 -10.99 14.73 -8.58
N LYS A 296 -10.66 15.43 -9.67
CA LYS A 296 -9.87 14.86 -10.77
C LYS A 296 -8.48 14.45 -10.33
N ASN A 297 -7.82 15.25 -9.49
CA ASN A 297 -6.51 14.93 -8.93
C ASN A 297 -6.56 13.67 -8.03
N LEU A 298 -7.52 13.63 -7.12
CA LEU A 298 -7.70 12.48 -6.22
C LEU A 298 -8.08 11.19 -6.97
N MET A 299 -8.72 11.29 -8.14
CA MET A 299 -9.04 10.13 -8.99
C MET A 299 -7.80 9.44 -9.60
N ILE A 300 -6.62 10.08 -9.59
CA ILE A 300 -5.35 9.44 -9.96
C ILE A 300 -5.07 8.26 -9.01
N SER A 301 -5.31 8.45 -7.72
CA SER A 301 -5.17 7.39 -6.71
C SER A 301 -6.04 6.17 -6.99
N LYS A 302 -7.26 6.37 -7.51
CA LYS A 302 -8.11 5.24 -7.93
C LYS A 302 -7.45 4.39 -9.01
N ASN A 303 -6.76 5.01 -9.98
CA ASN A 303 -6.11 4.28 -11.04
C ASN A 303 -4.92 3.46 -10.52
N LYS A 304 -4.16 3.98 -9.54
CA LYS A 304 -3.08 3.24 -8.86
C LYS A 304 -3.63 2.04 -8.10
N ILE A 305 -4.70 2.23 -7.31
CA ILE A 305 -5.38 1.13 -6.62
C ILE A 305 -5.84 0.06 -7.62
N MET A 306 -6.45 0.48 -8.75
CA MET A 306 -6.90 -0.46 -9.78
C MET A 306 -5.75 -1.18 -10.48
N ALA A 307 -4.58 -0.56 -10.61
CA ALA A 307 -3.39 -1.21 -11.17
C ALA A 307 -2.94 -2.36 -10.27
N VAL A 308 -2.80 -2.11 -8.97
CA VAL A 308 -2.45 -3.15 -7.98
C VAL A 308 -3.50 -4.27 -7.94
N MET A 309 -4.82 -3.92 -7.93
CA MET A 309 -5.90 -4.91 -7.94
C MET A 309 -5.96 -5.80 -9.19
N LYS A 310 -5.32 -5.39 -10.28
CA LYS A 310 -5.26 -6.14 -11.54
C LYS A 310 -3.95 -6.91 -11.72
N GLU A 311 -3.03 -6.80 -10.78
CA GLU A 311 -1.82 -7.61 -10.85
C GLU A 311 -2.18 -9.10 -10.85
N PRO A 312 -1.46 -9.90 -11.65
CA PRO A 312 -1.74 -11.33 -11.72
C PRO A 312 -1.47 -11.99 -10.37
N GLU A 313 -2.44 -12.76 -9.90
CA GLU A 313 -2.26 -13.65 -8.75
C GLU A 313 -1.43 -14.87 -9.17
N GLU A 314 -0.78 -15.51 -8.22
CA GLU A 314 -0.10 -16.78 -8.45
C GLU A 314 -1.07 -17.81 -9.03
N THR A 315 -0.61 -18.49 -10.06
CA THR A 315 -1.37 -19.58 -10.69
C THR A 315 -0.91 -20.91 -10.13
N GLY A 316 -1.83 -21.75 -9.69
CA GLY A 316 -1.50 -23.08 -9.21
C GLY A 316 -2.69 -23.78 -8.57
N SER A 317 -2.64 -25.11 -8.51
CA SER A 317 -3.63 -25.90 -7.80
C SER A 317 -3.51 -25.68 -6.30
N MET A 318 -4.65 -25.44 -5.66
CA MET A 318 -4.77 -25.35 -4.18
C MET A 318 -4.93 -26.73 -3.53
N GLU A 319 -4.85 -27.81 -4.30
CA GLU A 319 -4.85 -29.16 -3.74
C GLU A 319 -3.58 -29.40 -2.91
N PRO A 320 -3.68 -30.08 -1.76
CA PRO A 320 -2.52 -30.42 -0.95
C PRO A 320 -1.48 -31.20 -1.76
N LEU A 321 -0.21 -30.87 -1.58
CA LEU A 321 0.89 -31.63 -2.16
C LEU A 321 1.02 -32.97 -1.41
N GLN A 322 0.27 -33.99 -1.84
CA GLN A 322 0.41 -35.36 -1.34
C GLN A 322 1.54 -36.04 -2.09
N ALA A 323 2.72 -36.11 -1.50
CA ALA A 323 3.87 -36.80 -2.07
C ALA A 323 4.15 -38.08 -1.29
N ALA A 324 4.50 -39.17 -1.99
CA ALA A 324 4.87 -40.43 -1.37
C ALA A 324 6.28 -40.38 -0.72
N SER A 325 7.12 -39.45 -1.16
CA SER A 325 8.44 -39.15 -0.63
C SER A 325 8.65 -37.63 -0.67
N HIS A 326 9.70 -37.15 -0.01
CA HIS A 326 10.07 -35.73 -0.05
C HIS A 326 11.40 -35.51 -0.79
N GLU A 327 11.71 -36.43 -1.72
CA GLU A 327 12.80 -36.27 -2.67
C GLU A 327 12.56 -35.04 -3.54
N ILE A 328 13.59 -34.19 -3.73
CA ILE A 328 13.50 -33.00 -4.58
C ILE A 328 14.39 -33.23 -5.81
N VAL A 329 13.80 -33.10 -7.00
CA VAL A 329 14.52 -33.27 -8.27
C VAL A 329 14.49 -31.98 -9.06
N PHE A 330 15.67 -31.48 -9.44
CA PHE A 330 15.88 -30.43 -10.43
C PHE A 330 16.22 -31.07 -11.76
N ASP A 331 15.43 -30.78 -12.78
CA ASP A 331 15.62 -31.27 -14.14
C ASP A 331 15.82 -30.12 -15.12
N HIS A 332 17.07 -29.92 -15.58
CA HIS A 332 17.49 -28.89 -16.52
C HIS A 332 16.98 -27.46 -16.16
N VAL A 333 17.00 -27.11 -14.87
CA VAL A 333 16.45 -25.85 -14.38
C VAL A 333 17.30 -24.67 -14.81
N ASN A 334 16.63 -23.68 -15.44
CA ASN A 334 17.17 -22.37 -15.77
C ASN A 334 16.42 -21.31 -14.98
N PHE A 335 17.16 -20.31 -14.47
CA PHE A 335 16.54 -19.21 -13.73
C PHE A 335 17.32 -17.90 -13.88
N SER A 336 16.58 -16.79 -13.93
CA SER A 336 17.10 -15.41 -13.96
C SER A 336 16.19 -14.51 -13.13
N TYR A 337 16.75 -13.70 -12.24
CA TYR A 337 15.98 -12.63 -11.55
C TYR A 337 15.64 -11.48 -12.51
N VAL A 338 16.58 -11.17 -13.41
CA VAL A 338 16.41 -10.17 -14.46
C VAL A 338 16.53 -10.86 -15.83
N PRO A 339 15.61 -10.62 -16.76
CA PRO A 339 15.72 -11.18 -18.11
C PRO A 339 17.08 -10.90 -18.75
N GLY A 340 17.76 -11.94 -19.21
CA GLY A 340 19.08 -11.82 -19.83
C GLY A 340 20.26 -12.06 -18.88
N GLU A 341 20.05 -12.14 -17.56
CA GLU A 341 21.09 -12.41 -16.56
C GLU A 341 20.88 -13.77 -15.88
N PRO A 342 21.35 -14.89 -16.51
CA PRO A 342 21.08 -16.23 -15.99
C PRO A 342 21.88 -16.51 -14.71
N VAL A 343 21.15 -16.85 -13.63
CA VAL A 343 21.70 -17.23 -12.32
C VAL A 343 21.88 -18.74 -12.23
N LEU A 344 20.89 -19.54 -12.66
CA LEU A 344 21.01 -20.99 -12.81
C LEU A 344 20.95 -21.36 -14.28
N LYS A 345 21.83 -22.31 -14.68
CA LYS A 345 22.04 -22.70 -16.08
C LYS A 345 22.02 -24.21 -16.18
N GLN A 346 20.89 -24.79 -16.61
CA GLN A 346 20.73 -26.23 -16.80
C GLN A 346 21.07 -27.03 -15.52
N ALA A 347 20.64 -26.51 -14.35
CA ALA A 347 20.93 -27.19 -13.08
C ALA A 347 20.09 -28.48 -12.99
N SER A 348 20.78 -29.62 -12.85
CA SER A 348 20.18 -30.96 -12.71
C SER A 348 20.82 -31.66 -11.54
N PHE A 349 20.03 -32.04 -10.55
CA PHE A 349 20.44 -32.79 -9.38
C PHE A 349 19.23 -33.35 -8.62
N THR A 350 19.49 -34.30 -7.70
CA THR A 350 18.47 -34.86 -6.82
C THR A 350 18.89 -34.64 -5.36
N VAL A 351 17.95 -34.21 -4.53
CA VAL A 351 18.07 -34.20 -3.06
C VAL A 351 17.35 -35.46 -2.56
N PRO A 352 18.05 -36.44 -2.00
CA PRO A 352 17.43 -37.68 -1.54
C PRO A 352 16.49 -37.46 -0.36
N ASP A 353 15.40 -38.25 -0.32
CA ASP A 353 14.43 -38.23 0.77
C ASP A 353 15.08 -38.60 2.11
N GLN A 354 14.69 -37.88 3.18
CA GLN A 354 15.13 -38.11 4.55
C GLN A 354 16.66 -38.06 4.75
N LYS A 355 17.36 -37.28 3.92
CA LYS A 355 18.82 -37.10 3.97
C LYS A 355 19.20 -35.63 4.03
N LEU A 356 20.42 -35.39 4.50
CA LEU A 356 21.05 -34.08 4.53
C LEU A 356 21.84 -33.85 3.25
N THR A 357 21.39 -32.92 2.43
CA THR A 357 22.12 -32.41 1.27
C THR A 357 22.67 -31.03 1.57
N ALA A 358 23.99 -30.88 1.51
CA ALA A 358 24.66 -29.61 1.66
C ALA A 358 24.94 -28.96 0.31
N ILE A 359 24.74 -27.67 0.20
CA ILE A 359 25.04 -26.86 -0.99
C ILE A 359 26.21 -25.93 -0.64
N VAL A 360 27.31 -26.05 -1.36
CA VAL A 360 28.53 -25.25 -1.15
C VAL A 360 28.96 -24.58 -2.46
N GLY A 361 29.75 -23.51 -2.37
CA GLY A 361 30.25 -22.78 -3.53
C GLY A 361 30.52 -21.31 -3.20
N ASN A 362 31.11 -20.59 -4.13
CA ASN A 362 31.47 -19.20 -3.96
C ASN A 362 30.21 -18.30 -3.73
N SER A 363 30.40 -17.13 -3.13
CA SER A 363 29.32 -16.14 -3.06
C SER A 363 28.85 -15.77 -4.48
N GLY A 364 27.53 -15.63 -4.66
CA GLY A 364 26.92 -15.32 -5.96
C GLY A 364 26.82 -16.52 -6.93
N SER A 365 27.18 -17.75 -6.54
CA SER A 365 27.10 -18.92 -7.42
C SER A 365 25.67 -19.44 -7.68
N GLY A 366 24.66 -18.95 -6.95
CA GLY A 366 23.26 -19.37 -7.08
C GLY A 366 22.73 -20.27 -5.97
N LYS A 367 23.46 -20.42 -4.84
CA LYS A 367 23.06 -21.32 -3.72
C LYS A 367 21.69 -20.95 -3.12
N SER A 368 21.53 -19.71 -2.63
CA SER A 368 20.27 -19.24 -2.03
C SER A 368 19.14 -19.20 -3.06
N THR A 369 19.47 -19.03 -4.35
CA THR A 369 18.50 -19.15 -5.45
C THR A 369 17.90 -20.55 -5.52
N ILE A 370 18.68 -21.61 -5.28
CA ILE A 370 18.18 -23.00 -5.25
C ILE A 370 17.15 -23.15 -4.13
N LEU A 371 17.41 -22.66 -2.91
CA LEU A 371 16.45 -22.71 -1.80
C LEU A 371 15.17 -21.93 -2.14
N ASN A 372 15.32 -20.71 -2.68
CA ASN A 372 14.20 -19.86 -3.07
C ASN A 372 13.30 -20.52 -4.14
N LEU A 373 13.89 -21.30 -5.06
CA LEU A 373 13.14 -22.05 -6.07
C LEU A 373 12.45 -23.28 -5.47
N ILE A 374 13.09 -23.99 -4.51
CA ILE A 374 12.45 -25.10 -3.78
C ILE A 374 11.25 -24.56 -2.98
N ALA A 375 11.41 -23.41 -2.29
CA ALA A 375 10.34 -22.72 -1.56
C ALA A 375 9.28 -22.09 -2.49
N LYS A 376 9.48 -22.18 -3.81
CA LYS A 376 8.60 -21.57 -4.81
C LYS A 376 8.37 -20.06 -4.61
N TYR A 377 9.36 -19.34 -4.11
CA TYR A 377 9.35 -17.87 -4.07
C TYR A 377 9.45 -17.26 -5.47
N TYR A 378 9.97 -18.02 -6.43
CA TYR A 378 10.10 -17.64 -7.82
C TYR A 378 9.74 -18.82 -8.73
N GLU A 379 9.24 -18.52 -9.92
CA GLU A 379 9.01 -19.51 -10.98
C GLU A 379 10.29 -19.71 -11.80
N VAL A 380 10.55 -20.94 -12.18
CA VAL A 380 11.69 -21.27 -13.05
C VAL A 380 11.50 -20.67 -14.46
N SER A 381 12.60 -20.24 -15.08
CA SER A 381 12.58 -19.75 -16.47
C SER A 381 12.53 -20.91 -17.50
N GLY A 382 12.89 -22.11 -17.10
CA GLY A 382 12.85 -23.34 -17.89
C GLY A 382 13.28 -24.52 -17.07
N GLY A 383 12.95 -25.74 -17.51
CA GLY A 383 13.12 -26.96 -16.74
C GLY A 383 12.00 -27.18 -15.73
N THR A 384 12.17 -28.18 -14.86
CA THR A 384 11.16 -28.56 -13.86
C THR A 384 11.79 -28.84 -12.50
N ILE A 385 11.07 -28.47 -11.45
CA ILE A 385 11.37 -28.89 -10.08
C ILE A 385 10.22 -29.76 -9.62
N SER A 386 10.54 -30.95 -9.06
CA SER A 386 9.53 -31.85 -8.52
C SER A 386 9.84 -32.21 -7.06
N ILE A 387 8.79 -32.41 -6.27
CA ILE A 387 8.85 -32.94 -4.91
C ILE A 387 8.06 -34.23 -4.86
N GLY A 388 8.72 -35.34 -4.50
CA GLY A 388 8.12 -36.68 -4.49
C GLY A 388 7.54 -37.09 -5.84
N GLY A 389 8.22 -36.74 -6.93
CA GLY A 389 7.81 -37.03 -8.31
C GLY A 389 6.70 -36.09 -8.84
N ARG A 390 6.21 -35.14 -8.08
CA ARG A 390 5.19 -34.18 -8.52
C ARG A 390 5.83 -32.84 -8.89
N PRO A 391 5.68 -32.35 -10.13
CA PRO A 391 6.14 -31.03 -10.54
C PRO A 391 5.45 -29.91 -9.71
N ILE A 392 6.24 -29.04 -9.09
CA ILE A 392 5.69 -27.93 -8.27
C ILE A 392 5.25 -26.73 -9.10
N ASN A 393 5.57 -26.67 -10.38
CA ASN A 393 5.25 -25.54 -11.26
C ASN A 393 3.74 -25.23 -11.31
N HIS A 394 2.90 -26.27 -11.20
CA HIS A 394 1.43 -26.15 -11.27
C HIS A 394 0.73 -26.18 -9.90
N ILE A 395 1.48 -26.13 -8.81
CA ILE A 395 0.97 -26.15 -7.44
C ILE A 395 1.11 -24.74 -6.87
N ALA A 396 0.12 -24.25 -6.12
CA ALA A 396 0.22 -22.94 -5.47
C ALA A 396 1.39 -22.91 -4.46
N ALA A 397 2.13 -21.78 -4.37
CA ALA A 397 3.28 -21.67 -3.48
C ALA A 397 2.91 -21.95 -2.02
N GLU A 398 1.72 -21.54 -1.56
CA GLU A 398 1.20 -21.83 -0.22
C GLU A 398 1.20 -23.35 0.06
N ARG A 399 0.82 -24.20 -0.92
CA ARG A 399 0.78 -25.66 -0.78
C ARG A 399 2.16 -26.31 -0.80
N VAL A 400 3.10 -25.72 -1.50
CA VAL A 400 4.51 -26.16 -1.47
C VAL A 400 5.11 -25.79 -0.11
N LEU A 401 4.85 -24.56 0.35
CA LEU A 401 5.34 -24.06 1.65
C LEU A 401 4.74 -24.80 2.84
N ASP A 402 3.55 -25.41 2.74
CA ASP A 402 3.00 -26.29 3.79
C ASP A 402 3.94 -27.47 4.10
N GLN A 403 4.73 -27.93 3.11
CA GLN A 403 5.69 -29.04 3.24
C GLN A 403 7.09 -28.58 3.65
N ILE A 404 7.34 -27.29 3.79
CA ILE A 404 8.68 -26.71 3.96
C ILE A 404 8.73 -25.89 5.26
N SER A 405 9.74 -26.17 6.10
CA SER A 405 10.19 -25.23 7.14
C SER A 405 11.48 -24.57 6.65
N MET A 406 11.62 -23.26 6.83
CA MET A 406 12.80 -22.52 6.38
C MET A 406 13.41 -21.72 7.55
N VAL A 407 14.72 -21.72 7.60
CA VAL A 407 15.54 -20.88 8.49
C VAL A 407 16.41 -20.01 7.59
N ASP A 408 16.06 -18.74 7.51
CA ASP A 408 16.73 -17.75 6.65
C ASP A 408 18.01 -17.22 7.32
N GLN A 409 18.93 -16.72 6.51
CA GLN A 409 20.12 -16.01 6.96
C GLN A 409 19.75 -14.72 7.71
N ASP A 410 18.86 -13.92 7.14
CA ASP A 410 18.33 -12.70 7.72
C ASP A 410 16.98 -12.98 8.40
N VAL A 411 17.02 -13.19 9.71
CA VAL A 411 15.83 -13.53 10.49
C VAL A 411 14.92 -12.32 10.65
N PHE A 412 13.69 -12.42 10.13
CA PHE A 412 12.66 -11.42 10.37
C PHE A 412 11.80 -11.78 11.60
N LEU A 413 11.66 -10.81 12.52
CA LEU A 413 10.81 -10.93 13.71
C LEU A 413 9.81 -9.79 13.75
N PHE A 414 8.57 -10.12 14.15
CA PHE A 414 7.50 -9.14 14.29
C PHE A 414 7.65 -8.34 15.59
N ASP A 415 7.20 -7.10 15.60
CA ASP A 415 7.09 -6.28 16.80
C ASP A 415 5.95 -6.80 17.70
N ASP A 416 6.25 -7.89 18.39
CA ASP A 416 5.33 -8.63 19.25
C ASP A 416 6.13 -9.34 20.35
N THR A 417 5.47 -10.13 21.19
CA THR A 417 6.13 -10.94 22.21
C THR A 417 6.93 -12.10 21.59
N VAL A 418 7.86 -12.65 22.37
CA VAL A 418 8.57 -13.88 21.98
C VAL A 418 7.60 -15.00 21.65
N ARG A 419 6.57 -15.21 22.49
CA ARG A 419 5.54 -16.25 22.35
C ARG A 419 4.83 -16.14 21.02
N GLU A 420 4.30 -14.97 20.69
CA GLU A 420 3.54 -14.76 19.46
C GLU A 420 4.43 -14.87 18.23
N ASN A 421 5.67 -14.40 18.31
CA ASN A 421 6.64 -14.60 17.25
C ASN A 421 6.85 -16.07 16.86
N ILE A 422 6.85 -16.97 17.84
CA ILE A 422 7.01 -18.42 17.58
C ILE A 422 5.67 -19.02 17.13
N ARG A 423 4.54 -18.58 17.71
CA ARG A 423 3.18 -19.04 17.35
C ARG A 423 2.84 -18.76 15.88
N HIS A 424 3.43 -17.74 15.24
CA HIS A 424 3.24 -17.50 13.80
C HIS A 424 3.56 -18.71 12.91
N ALA A 425 4.45 -19.61 13.35
CA ALA A 425 4.76 -20.83 12.60
C ALA A 425 3.62 -21.85 12.59
N ARG A 426 2.81 -21.88 13.66
CA ARG A 426 1.60 -22.72 13.82
C ARG A 426 0.63 -22.01 14.76
N PRO A 427 -0.39 -21.29 14.22
CA PRO A 427 -1.30 -20.46 15.00
C PRO A 427 -2.08 -21.21 16.11
N ASP A 428 -2.36 -22.49 15.88
CA ASP A 428 -3.11 -23.33 16.83
C ASP A 428 -2.23 -24.00 17.90
N ALA A 429 -0.92 -23.69 17.94
CA ALA A 429 0.01 -24.27 18.90
C ALA A 429 -0.31 -23.82 20.33
N THR A 430 -0.29 -24.78 21.26
CA THR A 430 -0.39 -24.53 22.69
C THR A 430 0.90 -23.91 23.23
N ASP A 431 0.80 -23.22 24.36
CA ASP A 431 1.98 -22.64 25.03
C ASP A 431 3.02 -23.71 25.40
N ALA A 432 2.56 -24.91 25.79
CA ALA A 432 3.45 -26.03 26.09
C ALA A 432 4.27 -26.50 24.88
N GLU A 433 3.67 -26.53 23.67
CA GLU A 433 4.33 -26.86 22.42
C GLU A 433 5.35 -25.78 22.03
N ILE A 434 4.99 -24.49 22.20
CA ILE A 434 5.90 -23.37 21.98
C ILE A 434 7.12 -23.47 22.89
N GLU A 435 6.91 -23.70 24.20
CA GLU A 435 7.99 -23.86 25.15
C GLU A 435 8.87 -25.12 24.86
N ALA A 436 8.25 -26.21 24.40
CA ALA A 436 8.99 -27.38 23.97
C ALA A 436 9.91 -27.09 22.78
N ALA A 437 9.36 -26.45 21.72
CA ALA A 437 10.15 -26.02 20.56
C ALA A 437 11.29 -25.08 20.94
N CYS A 438 11.07 -24.18 21.91
CA CYS A 438 12.11 -23.29 22.42
C CYS A 438 13.21 -24.02 23.20
N ARG A 439 12.86 -25.06 23.96
CA ARG A 439 13.88 -25.91 24.63
C ARG A 439 14.75 -26.64 23.62
N GLU A 440 14.15 -27.19 22.56
CA GLU A 440 14.88 -27.87 21.51
C GLU A 440 15.76 -26.92 20.69
N ALA A 441 15.30 -25.67 20.51
CA ALA A 441 16.06 -24.62 19.85
C ALA A 441 17.09 -23.92 20.75
N ASN A 442 17.30 -24.38 21.97
CA ASN A 442 18.20 -23.76 22.97
C ASN A 442 17.89 -22.27 23.25
N CYS A 443 16.62 -21.87 23.19
CA CYS A 443 16.23 -20.48 23.45
C CYS A 443 15.46 -20.30 24.77
N ASP A 444 14.91 -21.35 25.38
CA ASP A 444 14.17 -21.29 26.66
C ASP A 444 15.00 -20.63 27.78
N GLY A 445 16.30 -20.92 27.84
CA GLY A 445 17.20 -20.43 28.91
C GLY A 445 17.37 -18.91 28.92
N PHE A 446 17.50 -18.25 27.76
CA PHE A 446 17.58 -16.80 27.70
C PHE A 446 16.21 -16.15 27.80
N ILE A 447 15.15 -16.77 27.22
CA ILE A 447 13.78 -16.27 27.32
C ILE A 447 13.32 -16.15 28.77
N ARG A 448 13.57 -17.18 29.61
CA ARG A 448 13.20 -17.17 31.04
C ARG A 448 13.96 -16.13 31.87
N LYS A 449 15.09 -15.64 31.37
CA LYS A 449 15.87 -14.56 32.02
C LYS A 449 15.34 -13.17 31.67
N MET A 450 14.48 -13.04 30.66
CA MET A 450 13.86 -11.76 30.31
C MET A 450 12.83 -11.34 31.37
N GLU A 451 12.57 -10.05 31.47
CA GLU A 451 11.69 -9.44 32.49
C GLU A 451 10.30 -10.10 32.56
N ARG A 452 9.70 -10.43 31.40
CA ARG A 452 8.38 -11.07 31.28
C ARG A 452 8.44 -12.46 30.66
N GLY A 453 9.62 -13.08 30.58
CA GLY A 453 9.80 -14.39 29.96
C GLY A 453 9.28 -14.41 28.52
N TYR A 454 8.45 -15.39 28.19
CA TYR A 454 7.84 -15.54 26.85
C TYR A 454 6.94 -14.39 26.42
N ASP A 455 6.41 -13.60 27.35
CA ASP A 455 5.53 -12.47 27.07
C ASP A 455 6.29 -11.13 26.97
N THR A 456 7.61 -11.20 26.85
CA THR A 456 8.48 -10.04 26.63
C THR A 456 8.36 -9.55 25.20
N PRO A 457 7.99 -8.26 24.96
CA PRO A 457 8.06 -7.64 23.63
C PRO A 457 9.51 -7.54 23.15
N ILE A 458 9.77 -7.89 21.89
CA ILE A 458 11.15 -7.93 21.35
C ILE A 458 11.47 -6.74 20.42
N GLY A 459 10.50 -5.83 20.23
CA GLY A 459 10.64 -4.65 19.39
C GLY A 459 10.68 -4.93 17.90
N GLU A 460 10.74 -3.85 17.12
CA GLU A 460 10.73 -3.92 15.64
C GLU A 460 11.93 -4.75 15.15
N ASN A 461 11.63 -5.78 14.36
CA ASN A 461 12.59 -6.77 13.83
C ASN A 461 13.49 -7.41 14.92
N GLY A 462 12.99 -7.52 16.16
CA GLY A 462 13.74 -8.13 17.27
C GLY A 462 14.99 -7.35 17.64
N ASN A 463 14.98 -6.02 17.55
CA ASN A 463 16.13 -5.15 17.82
C ASN A 463 16.64 -5.21 19.28
N LEU A 464 15.84 -5.77 20.19
CA LEU A 464 16.22 -5.99 21.59
C LEU A 464 16.96 -7.32 21.81
N LEU A 465 17.14 -8.13 20.75
CA LEU A 465 17.78 -9.43 20.79
C LEU A 465 19.16 -9.41 20.10
N SER A 466 20.07 -10.24 20.56
CA SER A 466 21.32 -10.53 19.85
C SER A 466 21.06 -11.30 18.55
N GLY A 467 22.00 -11.30 17.62
CA GLY A 467 21.89 -12.07 16.37
C GLY A 467 21.64 -13.56 16.60
N GLY A 468 22.37 -14.17 17.55
CA GLY A 468 22.18 -15.58 17.87
C GLY A 468 20.87 -15.91 18.57
N GLU A 469 20.30 -14.99 19.37
CA GLU A 469 18.96 -15.16 19.95
C GLU A 469 17.88 -15.10 18.87
N ARG A 470 17.98 -14.14 17.94
CA ARG A 470 17.06 -14.09 16.77
C ARG A 470 17.11 -15.38 15.95
N GLN A 471 18.33 -15.88 15.67
CA GLN A 471 18.50 -17.12 14.90
C GLN A 471 17.86 -18.32 15.61
N ARG A 472 18.05 -18.46 16.92
CA ARG A 472 17.43 -19.55 17.70
C ARG A 472 15.91 -19.46 17.71
N LEU A 473 15.31 -18.26 17.72
CA LEU A 473 13.85 -18.10 17.58
C LEU A 473 13.37 -18.53 16.20
N SER A 474 14.13 -18.27 15.13
CA SER A 474 13.83 -18.77 13.79
C SER A 474 13.88 -20.31 13.74
N ILE A 475 14.87 -20.92 14.38
CA ILE A 475 14.95 -22.39 14.50
C ILE A 475 13.76 -22.93 15.31
N ALA A 476 13.36 -22.27 16.40
CA ALA A 476 12.18 -22.65 17.18
C ALA A 476 10.89 -22.62 16.32
N ARG A 477 10.74 -21.63 15.44
CA ARG A 477 9.66 -21.60 14.45
C ARG A 477 9.68 -22.83 13.52
N ALA A 478 10.86 -23.19 13.02
CA ALA A 478 11.01 -24.34 12.13
C ALA A 478 10.71 -25.67 12.85
N ILE A 479 11.12 -25.81 14.11
CA ILE A 479 10.79 -26.96 14.98
C ILE A 479 9.27 -27.02 15.21
N LEU A 480 8.65 -25.91 15.62
CA LEU A 480 7.21 -25.88 15.90
C LEU A 480 6.35 -26.19 14.67
N LYS A 481 6.75 -25.70 13.49
CA LYS A 481 6.07 -25.98 12.23
C LYS A 481 6.17 -27.46 11.86
N ASN A 482 7.30 -28.09 12.11
CA ASN A 482 7.56 -29.51 11.94
C ASN A 482 7.27 -30.06 10.53
N SER A 483 7.65 -29.33 9.48
CA SER A 483 7.46 -29.77 8.10
C SER A 483 8.45 -30.88 7.71
N PRO A 484 8.10 -31.73 6.72
CA PRO A 484 8.97 -32.86 6.28
C PRO A 484 10.22 -32.41 5.50
N ILE A 485 10.19 -31.21 4.90
CA ILE A 485 11.34 -30.61 4.21
C ILE A 485 11.85 -29.44 5.03
N LEU A 486 13.18 -29.38 5.24
CA LEU A 486 13.84 -28.31 5.95
C LEU A 486 14.86 -27.61 5.07
N LEU A 487 14.73 -26.32 4.90
CA LEU A 487 15.68 -25.46 4.20
C LEU A 487 16.44 -24.60 5.20
N LEU A 488 17.78 -24.62 5.16
CA LEU A 488 18.66 -23.86 6.03
C LEU A 488 19.58 -22.98 5.18
N ASP A 489 19.44 -21.64 5.26
CA ASP A 489 20.32 -20.69 4.58
C ASP A 489 21.26 -20.06 5.60
N GLU A 490 22.54 -20.46 5.59
CA GLU A 490 23.65 -19.87 6.36
C GLU A 490 23.34 -19.60 7.85
N ALA A 491 22.66 -20.51 8.51
CA ALA A 491 22.10 -20.33 9.86
C ALA A 491 23.14 -20.04 10.99
N THR A 492 24.46 -20.01 10.70
CA THR A 492 25.52 -19.81 11.70
C THR A 492 26.43 -18.61 11.39
N ALA A 493 26.13 -17.79 10.39
CA ALA A 493 27.01 -16.69 10.00
C ALA A 493 27.00 -15.54 11.04
N SER A 494 28.19 -14.97 11.31
CA SER A 494 28.37 -13.73 12.09
C SER A 494 27.95 -13.77 13.57
N LEU A 495 28.02 -14.94 14.22
CA LEU A 495 27.72 -15.12 15.63
C LEU A 495 29.01 -15.15 16.50
N ASP A 496 28.90 -14.75 17.75
CA ASP A 496 29.91 -15.01 18.76
C ASP A 496 29.98 -16.51 19.11
N ILE A 497 31.11 -16.97 19.64
CA ILE A 497 31.42 -18.40 19.85
C ILE A 497 30.33 -19.12 20.68
N GLU A 498 29.83 -18.48 21.74
CA GLU A 498 28.80 -19.07 22.61
C GLU A 498 27.46 -19.24 21.89
N ASN A 499 27.02 -18.21 21.16
CA ASN A 499 25.81 -18.25 20.36
C ASN A 499 25.95 -19.21 19.16
N GLU A 500 27.13 -19.25 18.52
CA GLU A 500 27.38 -20.21 17.42
C GLU A 500 27.25 -21.66 17.89
N LEU A 501 27.78 -21.98 19.06
CA LEU A 501 27.68 -23.33 19.64
C LEU A 501 26.20 -23.68 19.95
N ALA A 502 25.46 -22.73 20.54
CA ALA A 502 24.05 -22.92 20.86
C ALA A 502 23.18 -23.12 19.60
N VAL A 503 23.47 -22.37 18.52
CA VAL A 503 22.78 -22.51 17.23
C VAL A 503 23.15 -23.85 16.56
N LYS A 504 24.43 -24.23 16.56
CA LYS A 504 24.84 -25.55 16.05
C LYS A 504 24.12 -26.69 16.77
N GLN A 505 24.00 -26.61 18.09
CA GLN A 505 23.27 -27.61 18.89
C GLN A 505 21.77 -27.63 18.55
N ALA A 506 21.13 -26.45 18.34
CA ALA A 506 19.76 -26.33 17.93
C ALA A 506 19.51 -26.95 16.54
N ILE A 507 20.42 -26.70 15.58
CA ILE A 507 20.40 -27.33 14.26
C ILE A 507 20.59 -28.86 14.38
N ALA A 508 21.54 -29.32 15.20
CA ALA A 508 21.76 -30.75 15.44
C ALA A 508 20.51 -31.43 16.04
N ASN A 509 19.76 -30.75 16.92
CA ASN A 509 18.50 -31.27 17.45
C ASN A 509 17.44 -31.37 16.34
N LEU A 510 17.33 -30.34 15.50
CA LEU A 510 16.39 -30.29 14.37
C LEU A 510 16.66 -31.39 13.31
N LEU A 511 17.94 -31.77 13.15
CA LEU A 511 18.38 -32.83 12.22
C LEU A 511 18.20 -34.26 12.76
N LYS A 512 17.84 -34.45 14.04
CA LYS A 512 17.60 -35.80 14.61
C LYS A 512 16.37 -36.48 14.03
N GLU A 513 15.43 -35.71 13.55
CA GLU A 513 14.23 -36.24 12.90
C GLU A 513 14.54 -36.62 11.44
N LYS A 514 13.87 -37.69 10.94
CA LYS A 514 14.00 -38.11 9.55
C LYS A 514 13.30 -37.13 8.61
N LYS A 515 14.01 -36.05 8.26
CA LYS A 515 13.55 -35.00 7.35
C LYS A 515 14.45 -34.93 6.11
N THR A 516 13.89 -34.48 5.00
CA THR A 516 14.70 -34.08 3.84
C THR A 516 15.26 -32.68 4.11
N VAL A 517 16.58 -32.57 4.21
CA VAL A 517 17.23 -31.31 4.59
C VAL A 517 18.11 -30.80 3.47
N VAL A 518 17.94 -29.52 3.11
CA VAL A 518 18.83 -28.79 2.21
C VAL A 518 19.48 -27.65 3.00
N MET A 519 20.79 -27.68 3.11
CA MET A 519 21.57 -26.70 3.89
C MET A 519 22.58 -25.98 3.00
N ILE A 520 22.57 -24.66 3.02
CA ILE A 520 23.67 -23.86 2.50
C ILE A 520 24.66 -23.60 3.64
N ALA A 521 25.92 -23.88 3.40
CA ALA A 521 26.97 -23.62 4.36
C ALA A 521 28.16 -22.89 3.72
N HIS A 522 28.68 -21.91 4.46
CA HIS A 522 29.94 -21.26 4.15
C HIS A 522 31.14 -21.98 4.77
N THR A 523 30.92 -22.63 5.91
CA THR A 523 31.94 -23.38 6.63
C THR A 523 31.82 -24.87 6.29
N LEU A 524 32.81 -25.42 5.63
CA LEU A 524 32.77 -26.81 5.13
C LEU A 524 32.86 -27.83 6.28
N SER A 525 33.42 -27.47 7.43
CA SER A 525 33.45 -28.33 8.61
C SER A 525 32.07 -28.74 9.12
N ILE A 526 31.02 -27.92 8.89
CA ILE A 526 29.64 -28.21 9.30
C ILE A 526 29.02 -29.29 8.43
N VAL A 527 29.36 -29.31 7.13
CA VAL A 527 28.76 -30.20 6.14
C VAL A 527 29.57 -31.47 5.88
N LYS A 528 30.66 -31.67 6.59
CA LYS A 528 31.51 -32.88 6.48
C LYS A 528 30.72 -34.19 6.61
N ASN A 529 29.71 -34.21 7.46
CA ASN A 529 28.86 -35.40 7.71
C ASN A 529 27.56 -35.40 6.90
N ALA A 530 27.41 -34.54 5.86
CA ALA A 530 26.26 -34.56 5.00
C ALA A 530 26.23 -35.82 4.15
N ASP A 531 25.04 -36.39 3.93
CA ASP A 531 24.84 -37.56 3.06
C ASP A 531 25.23 -37.25 1.61
N GLN A 532 25.05 -35.99 1.21
CA GLN A 532 25.40 -35.50 -0.12
C GLN A 532 25.88 -34.04 -0.02
N ILE A 533 26.90 -33.71 -0.79
CA ILE A 533 27.38 -32.35 -0.98
C ILE A 533 27.28 -31.98 -2.46
N LEU A 534 26.66 -30.86 -2.76
CA LEU A 534 26.54 -30.29 -4.11
C LEU A 534 27.43 -29.05 -4.20
N VAL A 535 28.35 -29.02 -5.15
CA VAL A 535 29.20 -27.86 -5.41
C VAL A 535 28.61 -27.04 -6.54
N VAL A 536 28.24 -25.79 -6.22
CA VAL A 536 27.67 -24.86 -7.19
C VAL A 536 28.75 -23.90 -7.69
N SER A 537 28.88 -23.78 -9.00
CA SER A 537 29.79 -22.83 -9.65
C SER A 537 29.14 -22.27 -10.91
N ASP A 538 29.16 -20.93 -11.03
CA ASP A 538 28.67 -20.20 -12.20
C ASP A 538 27.25 -20.61 -12.62
N GLY A 539 26.38 -20.91 -11.64
CA GLY A 539 25.01 -21.32 -11.84
C GLY A 539 24.80 -22.77 -12.28
N ARG A 540 25.84 -23.64 -12.13
CA ARG A 540 25.79 -25.07 -12.46
C ARG A 540 26.22 -25.92 -11.28
N ILE A 541 25.71 -27.15 -11.22
CA ILE A 541 26.25 -28.15 -10.31
C ILE A 541 27.49 -28.76 -10.96
N THR A 542 28.66 -28.54 -10.39
CA THR A 542 29.94 -29.01 -10.94
C THR A 542 30.40 -30.32 -10.33
N GLU A 543 30.09 -30.55 -9.05
CA GLU A 543 30.47 -31.75 -8.32
C GLU A 543 29.31 -32.17 -7.40
N ALA A 544 29.13 -33.47 -7.23
CA ALA A 544 28.20 -34.08 -6.28
C ALA A 544 28.81 -35.35 -5.70
N GLY A 545 28.61 -35.58 -4.41
CA GLY A 545 29.10 -36.77 -3.70
C GLY A 545 29.21 -36.54 -2.19
N THR A 546 29.75 -37.49 -1.47
CA THR A 546 30.10 -37.36 -0.04
C THR A 546 31.40 -36.57 0.14
N HIS A 547 31.70 -36.18 1.37
CA HIS A 547 32.93 -35.48 1.69
C HIS A 547 34.17 -36.24 1.21
N GLU A 548 34.23 -37.55 1.47
CA GLU A 548 35.38 -38.40 1.12
C GLU A 548 35.53 -38.54 -0.39
N GLU A 549 34.41 -38.76 -1.11
CA GLU A 549 34.39 -38.84 -2.57
C GLU A 549 34.84 -37.54 -3.25
N LEU A 550 34.43 -36.42 -2.72
CA LEU A 550 34.77 -35.10 -3.28
C LEU A 550 36.24 -34.74 -2.99
N LEU A 551 36.77 -35.12 -1.85
CA LEU A 551 38.19 -34.95 -1.55
C LEU A 551 39.06 -35.83 -2.48
N ALA A 552 38.62 -37.09 -2.73
CA ALA A 552 39.33 -38.02 -3.63
C ALA A 552 39.33 -37.55 -5.10
N LYS A 553 38.33 -36.76 -5.51
CA LYS A 553 38.26 -36.17 -6.87
C LYS A 553 39.27 -35.04 -7.08
N ASP A 554 39.85 -34.51 -6.01
CA ASP A 554 40.79 -33.36 -6.02
C ASP A 554 40.30 -32.16 -6.84
N GLY A 555 39.00 -31.93 -6.79
CA GLY A 555 38.28 -30.89 -7.55
C GLY A 555 38.11 -29.59 -6.79
N LYS A 556 37.09 -28.84 -7.13
CA LYS A 556 36.78 -27.54 -6.51
C LYS A 556 36.47 -27.66 -5.02
N TYR A 557 35.75 -28.73 -4.61
CA TYR A 557 35.50 -28.99 -3.19
C TYR A 557 36.79 -29.19 -2.39
N ALA A 558 37.70 -30.03 -2.90
CA ALA A 558 39.00 -30.26 -2.24
C ALA A 558 39.83 -28.97 -2.12
N ALA A 559 39.81 -28.14 -3.17
CA ALA A 559 40.51 -26.85 -3.13
C ALA A 559 39.92 -25.92 -2.06
N MET A 560 38.59 -25.84 -1.95
CA MET A 560 37.89 -25.05 -0.93
C MET A 560 38.17 -25.57 0.47
N TRP A 561 38.14 -26.89 0.68
CA TRP A 561 38.43 -27.54 1.94
C TRP A 561 39.87 -27.24 2.40
N ASN A 562 40.84 -27.43 1.51
CA ASN A 562 42.26 -27.16 1.81
C ASN A 562 42.53 -25.68 2.13
N ALA A 563 41.80 -24.78 1.48
CA ALA A 563 41.87 -23.34 1.79
C ALA A 563 41.32 -23.04 3.19
N GLU A 564 40.18 -23.63 3.58
CA GLU A 564 39.59 -23.45 4.93
C GLU A 564 40.49 -23.98 6.00
N GLN A 565 41.09 -25.17 5.83
CA GLN A 565 42.02 -25.77 6.79
C GLN A 565 43.28 -24.90 7.01
N ARG A 566 43.78 -24.27 5.95
CA ARG A 566 44.93 -23.35 6.05
C ARG A 566 44.61 -22.06 6.81
N LEU A 567 43.36 -21.62 6.80
CA LEU A 567 42.92 -20.44 7.55
C LEU A 567 42.61 -20.75 9.02
N SER A 568 42.35 -22.03 9.33
CA SER A 568 42.04 -22.51 10.69
C SER A 568 43.25 -23.01 11.44
N ALA A 569 44.40 -23.22 10.77
CA ALA A 569 45.69 -23.59 11.32
C ALA A 569 46.55 -22.35 11.57
#